data_b9ce34abfafc796429a9bafe69f74615
#
_entry.id   b9ce34abfafc796429a9bafe69f74615
#
_cell.length_a   1.000
_cell.length_b   1.000
_cell.length_c   1.000
_cell.angle_alpha   90.00
_cell.angle_beta   90.00
_cell.angle_gamma   90.00
#
_symmetry.space_group_name_H-M   'P 1'
#
loop_
_entity.id
_entity.type
_entity.pdbx_description
1 polymer ?
#
loop_
_entity_poly.entity_id
_entity_poly.type
_entity_poly.pdbx_seq_one_letter_code
_entity_poly.pdbx_strand_id
1 'polypeptide(L)'
;MKETILSIQSPLGPPIELAQFTWRGTQPKKTIAIVSGVQGNHLNGIYLCSRLVRFLNSVESGNEPGYYLKGVIKIIPTINLPAIQEGKGLWSFHDLDMNLAFPGNDQGEVPEQIAATVCRQTNDSQFGIILQSGDTHYDDAPHLLCLNPDGLAKNFARSLAIKNAREPKTSSTFRFCLYDQWVDQMITSVILSAGKPNHLDIPLCENILPGLINSLLWSEVLGHNQKKPIKYQMKFNRQSNEEFVTSHAGGFFIPTVKLGSEVTKGQKIGEIVDIHSNTTLESILSSSNGYLVTLRHHPMVYQSELLATLLGKPKFPFWPIK
;
A
#
# COMPACT_ATOMS: atom_id res chain seq x y z
N MET A 1 18.76 9.11 -11.47
CA MET A 1 18.46 9.82 -12.75
C MET A 1 17.03 9.48 -13.18
N LYS A 2 16.25 10.45 -13.70
CA LYS A 2 14.90 10.22 -14.28
C LYS A 2 15.04 9.72 -15.70
N GLU A 3 14.30 8.66 -16.07
CA GLU A 3 14.22 8.14 -17.44
C GLU A 3 12.78 7.82 -17.81
N THR A 4 12.41 7.97 -19.07
CA THR A 4 11.16 7.49 -19.64
C THR A 4 11.35 6.04 -20.07
N ILE A 5 10.71 5.10 -19.37
CA ILE A 5 10.86 3.66 -19.63
C ILE A 5 9.81 3.12 -20.60
N LEU A 6 8.75 3.89 -20.87
CA LEU A 6 7.71 3.61 -21.88
C LEU A 6 7.13 4.94 -22.34
N SER A 7 6.87 5.06 -23.65
CA SER A 7 6.16 6.18 -24.24
C SER A 7 5.15 5.65 -25.26
N ILE A 8 3.87 5.94 -25.04
CA ILE A 8 2.76 5.47 -25.87
C ILE A 8 2.05 6.68 -26.46
N GLN A 9 1.88 6.70 -27.77
CA GLN A 9 1.18 7.80 -28.46
C GLN A 9 -0.29 7.85 -28.02
N SER A 10 -0.73 9.03 -27.57
CA SER A 10 -2.14 9.30 -27.31
C SER A 10 -2.86 9.66 -28.62
N PRO A 11 -4.13 9.32 -28.81
CA PRO A 11 -4.92 9.77 -29.96
C PRO A 11 -5.00 11.29 -30.07
N LEU A 12 -5.05 11.97 -28.91
CA LEU A 12 -5.11 13.43 -28.80
C LEU A 12 -4.24 13.86 -27.63
N GLY A 13 -3.36 14.84 -27.85
CA GLY A 13 -2.49 15.37 -26.82
C GLY A 13 -1.12 14.70 -26.72
N PRO A 14 -0.40 14.91 -25.60
CA PRO A 14 0.95 14.36 -25.43
C PRO A 14 0.92 12.85 -25.22
N PRO A 15 2.05 12.16 -25.51
CA PRO A 15 2.14 10.73 -25.23
C PRO A 15 1.99 10.42 -23.74
N ILE A 16 1.52 9.21 -23.45
CA ILE A 16 1.53 8.65 -22.08
C ILE A 16 2.95 8.18 -21.82
N GLU A 17 3.63 8.80 -20.86
CA GLU A 17 5.00 8.48 -20.51
C GLU A 17 5.09 7.85 -19.12
N LEU A 18 5.63 6.64 -19.03
CA LEU A 18 5.98 6.00 -17.78
C LEU A 18 7.40 6.39 -17.38
N ALA A 19 7.54 7.06 -16.25
CA ALA A 19 8.82 7.51 -15.75
C ALA A 19 9.34 6.62 -14.63
N GLN A 20 10.65 6.31 -14.67
CA GLN A 20 11.39 5.68 -13.59
C GLN A 20 12.50 6.60 -13.10
N PHE A 21 12.75 6.56 -11.79
CA PHE A 21 13.92 7.18 -11.16
C PHE A 21 14.85 6.08 -10.67
N THR A 22 16.12 6.16 -11.05
CA THR A 22 17.12 5.16 -10.69
C THR A 22 18.35 5.80 -10.08
N TRP A 23 18.78 5.28 -8.92
CA TRP A 23 20.06 5.59 -8.29
C TRP A 23 20.90 4.33 -8.21
N ARG A 24 22.17 4.46 -8.54
CA ARG A 24 23.17 3.38 -8.47
C ARG A 24 24.29 3.78 -7.52
N GLY A 25 24.49 3.00 -6.48
CA GLY A 25 25.57 3.21 -5.54
C GLY A 25 26.86 2.47 -5.92
N THR A 26 27.81 2.51 -5.02
CA THR A 26 29.16 1.96 -5.21
C THR A 26 29.22 0.43 -5.18
N GLN A 27 28.19 -0.23 -4.62
CA GLN A 27 28.09 -1.69 -4.50
C GLN A 27 26.73 -2.18 -5.01
N PRO A 28 26.48 -2.17 -6.34
CA PRO A 28 25.15 -2.42 -6.92
C PRO A 28 24.73 -3.90 -6.90
N LYS A 29 25.01 -4.62 -5.81
CA LYS A 29 24.66 -6.04 -5.63
C LYS A 29 23.21 -6.26 -5.20
N LYS A 30 22.59 -5.26 -4.59
CA LYS A 30 21.19 -5.32 -4.10
C LYS A 30 20.37 -4.25 -4.78
N THR A 31 19.16 -4.61 -5.19
CA THR A 31 18.21 -3.74 -5.85
C THR A 31 16.90 -3.74 -5.09
N ILE A 32 16.31 -2.57 -4.91
CA ILE A 32 14.94 -2.39 -4.41
C ILE A 32 14.10 -1.66 -5.45
N ALA A 33 12.87 -2.13 -5.66
CA ALA A 33 11.86 -1.44 -6.44
C ALA A 33 10.78 -0.86 -5.52
N ILE A 34 10.41 0.40 -5.73
CA ILE A 34 9.31 1.07 -5.03
C ILE A 34 8.36 1.61 -6.09
N VAL A 35 7.10 1.20 -6.02
CA VAL A 35 6.11 1.59 -7.02
C VAL A 35 4.86 2.16 -6.37
N SER A 36 4.17 3.04 -7.09
CA SER A 36 2.88 3.61 -6.69
C SER A 36 2.03 3.98 -7.90
N GLY A 37 0.79 4.41 -7.65
CA GLY A 37 -0.11 4.89 -8.69
C GLY A 37 -0.60 3.79 -9.63
N VAL A 38 -0.68 2.53 -9.18
CA VAL A 38 -1.39 1.44 -9.89
C VAL A 38 -2.86 1.83 -10.00
N GLN A 39 -3.46 2.29 -8.91
CA GLN A 39 -4.74 2.98 -8.93
C GLN A 39 -4.48 4.48 -8.86
N GLY A 40 -5.10 5.24 -9.79
CA GLY A 40 -4.78 6.66 -9.97
C GLY A 40 -5.19 7.56 -8.81
N ASN A 41 -6.13 7.13 -7.97
CA ASN A 41 -6.61 7.86 -6.81
C ASN A 41 -5.78 7.63 -5.52
N HIS A 42 -4.68 6.85 -5.57
CA HIS A 42 -3.83 6.57 -4.41
C HIS A 42 -2.72 7.64 -4.22
N LEU A 43 -3.12 8.87 -3.91
CA LEU A 43 -2.24 10.04 -3.91
C LEU A 43 -1.14 9.99 -2.85
N ASN A 44 -1.39 9.36 -1.69
CA ASN A 44 -0.40 9.25 -0.61
C ASN A 44 0.86 8.48 -1.07
N GLY A 45 0.67 7.39 -1.81
CA GLY A 45 1.78 6.60 -2.34
C GLY A 45 2.62 7.38 -3.35
N ILE A 46 1.97 8.15 -4.24
CA ILE A 46 2.64 9.02 -5.22
C ILE A 46 3.47 10.10 -4.51
N TYR A 47 2.89 10.73 -3.48
CA TYR A 47 3.58 11.73 -2.68
C TYR A 47 4.79 11.14 -1.94
N LEU A 48 4.65 9.98 -1.31
CA LEU A 48 5.75 9.26 -0.66
C LEU A 48 6.89 8.96 -1.64
N CYS A 49 6.58 8.51 -2.86
CA CYS A 49 7.57 8.35 -3.92
C CYS A 49 8.30 9.68 -4.22
N SER A 50 7.55 10.78 -4.39
CA SER A 50 8.15 12.08 -4.68
C SER A 50 9.06 12.59 -3.55
N ARG A 51 8.69 12.34 -2.29
CA ARG A 51 9.52 12.66 -1.12
C ARG A 51 10.79 11.82 -1.06
N LEU A 52 10.71 10.51 -1.39
CA LEU A 52 11.88 9.65 -1.51
C LEU A 52 12.80 10.09 -2.66
N VAL A 53 12.24 10.44 -3.82
CA VAL A 53 13.00 10.99 -4.95
C VAL A 53 13.78 12.24 -4.52
N ARG A 54 13.12 13.18 -3.84
CA ARG A 54 13.76 14.40 -3.32
C ARG A 54 14.87 14.06 -2.32
N PHE A 55 14.64 13.17 -1.39
CA PHE A 55 15.63 12.73 -0.40
C PHE A 55 16.85 12.07 -1.09
N LEU A 56 16.62 11.14 -2.01
CA LEU A 56 17.70 10.43 -2.69
C LEU A 56 18.51 11.35 -3.60
N ASN A 57 17.90 12.34 -4.24
CA ASN A 57 18.64 13.39 -4.98
C ASN A 57 19.52 14.23 -4.03
N SER A 58 19.03 14.55 -2.81
CA SER A 58 19.84 15.22 -1.79
C SER A 58 21.01 14.34 -1.32
N VAL A 59 20.81 13.03 -1.17
CA VAL A 59 21.91 12.09 -0.86
C VAL A 59 22.93 12.05 -1.99
N GLU A 60 22.50 11.94 -3.26
CA GLU A 60 23.36 11.90 -4.44
C GLU A 60 24.19 13.17 -4.59
N SER A 61 23.61 14.33 -4.25
CA SER A 61 24.27 15.64 -4.26
C SER A 61 25.12 15.93 -3.01
N GLY A 62 25.20 15.00 -2.03
CA GLY A 62 25.96 15.18 -0.80
C GLY A 62 25.31 16.12 0.25
N ASN A 63 24.04 16.50 0.06
CA ASN A 63 23.32 17.41 0.95
C ASN A 63 22.65 16.72 2.16
N GLU A 64 22.75 15.37 2.25
CA GLU A 64 22.26 14.57 3.38
C GLU A 64 23.46 14.00 4.15
N PRO A 65 23.91 14.63 5.23
CA PRO A 65 25.15 14.25 5.93
C PRO A 65 25.12 12.80 6.41
N GLY A 66 26.16 12.05 6.06
CA GLY A 66 26.35 10.68 6.48
C GLY A 66 25.64 9.63 5.66
N TYR A 67 24.65 9.98 4.83
CA TYR A 67 24.02 9.07 3.89
C TYR A 67 24.83 8.92 2.60
N TYR A 68 24.83 7.72 2.03
CA TYR A 68 25.45 7.43 0.73
C TYR A 68 24.71 6.30 0.01
N LEU A 69 24.72 6.34 -1.32
CA LEU A 69 24.13 5.29 -2.15
C LEU A 69 25.05 4.06 -2.16
N LYS A 70 24.50 2.88 -1.90
CA LYS A 70 25.23 1.63 -1.82
C LYS A 70 24.81 0.64 -2.91
N GLY A 71 23.53 0.29 -2.99
CA GLY A 71 22.91 -0.60 -3.99
C GLY A 71 22.23 0.15 -5.12
N VAL A 72 21.18 -0.46 -5.68
CA VAL A 72 20.33 0.13 -6.71
C VAL A 72 18.94 0.39 -6.13
N ILE A 73 18.44 1.60 -6.35
CA ILE A 73 17.09 2.00 -5.94
C ILE A 73 16.34 2.43 -7.20
N LYS A 74 15.18 1.80 -7.45
CA LYS A 74 14.28 2.10 -8.56
C LYS A 74 12.94 2.58 -8.00
N ILE A 75 12.45 3.72 -8.49
CA ILE A 75 11.15 4.27 -8.09
C ILE A 75 10.31 4.54 -9.33
N ILE A 76 9.12 3.93 -9.42
CA ILE A 76 8.11 4.18 -10.45
C ILE A 76 6.88 4.79 -9.75
N PRO A 77 6.75 6.13 -9.72
CA PRO A 77 5.78 6.79 -8.86
C PRO A 77 4.34 6.79 -9.39
N THR A 78 4.16 6.67 -10.73
CA THR A 78 2.89 6.94 -11.40
C THR A 78 2.66 5.93 -12.52
N ILE A 79 2.11 4.75 -12.18
CA ILE A 79 1.88 3.69 -13.17
C ILE A 79 0.67 4.00 -14.05
N ASN A 80 -0.45 4.40 -13.46
CA ASN A 80 -1.70 4.70 -14.17
C ASN A 80 -1.87 6.22 -14.34
N LEU A 81 -1.02 6.83 -15.15
CA LEU A 81 -1.02 8.30 -15.32
C LEU A 81 -2.36 8.89 -15.78
N PRO A 82 -3.10 8.31 -16.76
CA PRO A 82 -4.41 8.84 -17.15
C PRO A 82 -5.40 8.88 -16.00
N ALA A 83 -5.51 7.80 -15.23
CA ALA A 83 -6.42 7.75 -14.07
C ALA A 83 -6.01 8.76 -12.97
N ILE A 84 -4.71 8.98 -12.75
CA ILE A 84 -4.22 9.99 -11.82
C ILE A 84 -4.68 11.39 -12.25
N GLN A 85 -4.56 11.73 -13.52
CA GLN A 85 -4.97 13.02 -14.07
C GLN A 85 -6.48 13.27 -13.94
N GLU A 86 -7.29 12.20 -14.05
CA GLU A 86 -8.74 12.26 -13.91
C GLU A 86 -9.24 12.10 -12.46
N GLY A 87 -8.36 11.79 -11.51
CA GLY A 87 -8.74 11.50 -10.12
C GLY A 87 -9.53 10.20 -9.97
N LYS A 88 -9.36 9.25 -10.88
CA LYS A 88 -10.03 7.94 -10.86
C LYS A 88 -9.12 6.84 -10.33
N GLY A 89 -9.70 5.77 -9.79
CA GLY A 89 -8.94 4.56 -9.39
C GLY A 89 -8.59 3.68 -10.58
N LEU A 90 -9.53 3.52 -11.49
CA LEU A 90 -9.48 2.60 -12.63
C LEU A 90 -8.90 3.28 -13.89
N TRP A 91 -8.43 2.48 -14.84
CA TRP A 91 -7.98 2.96 -16.14
C TRP A 91 -9.10 3.73 -16.88
N SER A 92 -8.77 4.92 -17.39
CA SER A 92 -9.76 5.93 -17.80
C SER A 92 -10.64 5.53 -18.99
N PHE A 93 -10.20 4.65 -19.89
CA PHE A 93 -10.92 4.39 -21.14
C PHE A 93 -12.03 3.34 -21.02
N HIS A 94 -11.86 2.33 -20.15
CA HIS A 94 -12.83 1.24 -20.00
C HIS A 94 -12.90 0.68 -18.58
N ASP A 95 -12.57 1.52 -17.60
CA ASP A 95 -12.67 1.23 -16.16
C ASP A 95 -11.98 -0.08 -15.75
N LEU A 96 -10.85 -0.42 -16.40
CA LEU A 96 -10.04 -1.57 -16.03
C LEU A 96 -9.28 -1.31 -14.73
N ASP A 97 -9.35 -2.24 -13.79
CA ASP A 97 -8.41 -2.26 -12.66
C ASP A 97 -7.01 -2.65 -13.17
N MET A 98 -6.05 -1.73 -13.08
CA MET A 98 -4.67 -1.96 -13.51
C MET A 98 -4.00 -3.15 -12.81
N ASN A 99 -4.48 -3.56 -11.62
CA ASN A 99 -3.99 -4.77 -10.97
C ASN A 99 -4.25 -6.03 -11.82
N LEU A 100 -5.33 -6.04 -12.61
CA LEU A 100 -5.68 -7.17 -13.48
C LEU A 100 -4.86 -7.22 -14.78
N ALA A 101 -4.16 -6.14 -15.12
CA ALA A 101 -3.29 -6.10 -16.29
C ALA A 101 -1.96 -6.85 -16.10
N PHE A 102 -1.52 -7.10 -14.86
CA PHE A 102 -0.27 -7.80 -14.59
C PHE A 102 -0.38 -9.32 -14.85
N PRO A 103 0.68 -9.96 -15.42
CA PRO A 103 2.04 -9.46 -15.68
C PRO A 103 2.19 -8.58 -16.92
N GLY A 104 1.15 -8.42 -17.72
CA GLY A 104 1.15 -7.62 -18.93
C GLY A 104 1.57 -8.37 -20.19
N ASN A 105 1.50 -7.64 -21.32
CA ASN A 105 1.88 -8.11 -22.64
C ASN A 105 2.41 -6.90 -23.45
N ASP A 106 3.65 -6.96 -23.94
CA ASP A 106 4.27 -5.89 -24.73
C ASP A 106 3.53 -5.61 -26.08
N GLN A 107 2.74 -6.57 -26.57
CA GLN A 107 1.91 -6.44 -27.78
C GLN A 107 0.42 -6.29 -27.49
N GLY A 108 0.07 -6.15 -26.20
CA GLY A 108 -1.30 -6.02 -25.76
C GLY A 108 -1.83 -4.60 -25.79
N GLU A 109 -2.95 -4.37 -25.12
CA GLU A 109 -3.49 -3.03 -24.91
C GLU A 109 -2.59 -2.17 -24.02
N VAL A 110 -2.83 -0.86 -23.98
CA VAL A 110 -1.98 0.10 -23.24
C VAL A 110 -1.77 -0.30 -21.77
N PRO A 111 -2.80 -0.69 -20.99
CA PRO A 111 -2.61 -1.18 -19.62
C PRO A 111 -1.65 -2.38 -19.53
N GLU A 112 -1.76 -3.33 -20.47
CA GLU A 112 -0.89 -4.51 -20.50
C GLU A 112 0.56 -4.17 -20.87
N GLN A 113 0.78 -3.23 -21.80
CA GLN A 113 2.13 -2.74 -22.13
C GLN A 113 2.78 -2.03 -20.95
N ILE A 114 2.01 -1.23 -20.19
CA ILE A 114 2.48 -0.59 -18.95
C ILE A 114 2.84 -1.66 -17.91
N ALA A 115 1.97 -2.63 -17.68
CA ALA A 115 2.20 -3.71 -16.71
C ALA A 115 3.43 -4.54 -17.07
N ALA A 116 3.60 -4.95 -18.34
CA ALA A 116 4.77 -5.67 -18.84
C ALA A 116 6.07 -4.87 -18.64
N THR A 117 6.02 -3.56 -18.90
CA THR A 117 7.17 -2.68 -18.69
C THR A 117 7.53 -2.58 -17.21
N VAL A 118 6.56 -2.41 -16.30
CA VAL A 118 6.80 -2.38 -14.85
C VAL A 118 7.42 -3.70 -14.39
N CYS A 119 6.87 -4.85 -14.79
CA CYS A 119 7.43 -6.16 -14.46
C CYS A 119 8.87 -6.29 -14.93
N ARG A 120 9.17 -5.95 -16.19
CA ARG A 120 10.52 -6.01 -16.76
C ARG A 120 11.52 -5.12 -16.04
N GLN A 121 11.10 -3.91 -15.64
CA GLN A 121 11.95 -2.95 -14.93
C GLN A 121 12.25 -3.34 -13.49
N THR A 122 11.43 -4.18 -12.90
CA THR A 122 11.53 -4.54 -11.48
C THR A 122 11.98 -5.99 -11.22
N ASN A 123 12.11 -6.82 -12.26
CA ASN A 123 12.40 -8.27 -12.15
C ASN A 123 13.79 -8.60 -11.58
N ASP A 124 14.75 -7.68 -11.61
CA ASP A 124 16.09 -7.83 -11.04
C ASP A 124 16.18 -7.39 -9.57
N SER A 125 15.05 -7.02 -8.97
CA SER A 125 15.00 -6.54 -7.59
C SER A 125 14.99 -7.71 -6.59
N GLN A 126 15.66 -7.54 -5.45
CA GLN A 126 15.58 -8.46 -4.32
C GLN A 126 14.47 -8.05 -3.36
N PHE A 127 14.12 -6.76 -3.34
CA PHE A 127 13.10 -6.19 -2.48
C PHE A 127 12.10 -5.36 -3.28
N GLY A 128 10.84 -5.38 -2.86
CA GLY A 128 9.75 -4.63 -3.48
C GLY A 128 8.83 -3.96 -2.47
N ILE A 129 8.45 -2.70 -2.72
CA ILE A 129 7.44 -1.99 -1.94
C ILE A 129 6.40 -1.42 -2.91
N ILE A 130 5.14 -1.80 -2.72
CA ILE A 130 4.00 -1.16 -3.39
C ILE A 130 3.36 -0.19 -2.39
N LEU A 131 3.19 1.07 -2.78
CA LEU A 131 2.57 2.10 -1.97
C LEU A 131 1.16 2.37 -2.49
N GLN A 132 0.16 2.20 -1.63
CA GLN A 132 -1.24 2.43 -1.95
C GLN A 132 -2.00 3.07 -0.79
N SER A 133 -3.26 3.46 -1.03
CA SER A 133 -4.23 3.87 -0.01
C SER A 133 -5.29 2.79 0.17
N GLY A 134 -6.25 3.01 1.05
CA GLY A 134 -7.46 2.19 1.15
C GLY A 134 -8.23 2.16 -0.18
N ASP A 135 -9.12 1.20 -0.32
CA ASP A 135 -9.99 1.07 -1.48
C ASP A 135 -11.03 2.22 -1.54
N THR A 136 -11.73 2.35 -2.66
CA THR A 136 -12.57 3.51 -3.04
C THR A 136 -13.48 4.06 -1.92
N HIS A 137 -14.00 3.21 -1.06
CA HIS A 137 -14.92 3.61 0.01
C HIS A 137 -14.30 3.60 1.41
N TYR A 138 -13.00 3.26 1.52
CA TYR A 138 -12.37 2.96 2.81
C TYR A 138 -11.15 3.84 3.07
N ASP A 139 -10.96 4.17 4.34
CA ASP A 139 -9.76 4.79 4.88
C ASP A 139 -8.97 3.73 5.65
N ASP A 140 -7.67 3.64 5.39
CA ASP A 140 -6.78 2.67 6.02
C ASP A 140 -5.81 3.34 7.00
N ALA A 141 -5.80 2.87 8.24
CA ALA A 141 -4.66 3.12 9.12
C ALA A 141 -3.42 2.45 8.52
N PRO A 142 -2.21 3.03 8.64
CA PRO A 142 -1.01 2.45 8.06
C PRO A 142 -0.81 1.00 8.47
N HIS A 143 -0.77 0.12 7.48
CA HIS A 143 -0.50 -1.30 7.66
C HIS A 143 0.19 -1.90 6.45
N LEU A 144 0.84 -3.04 6.65
CA LEU A 144 1.46 -3.81 5.57
C LEU A 144 0.59 -5.01 5.21
N LEU A 145 0.57 -5.36 3.92
CA LEU A 145 0.08 -6.63 3.43
C LEU A 145 1.29 -7.49 3.03
N CYS A 146 1.38 -8.70 3.57
CA CYS A 146 2.45 -9.65 3.31
C CYS A 146 1.83 -11.04 3.10
N LEU A 147 2.00 -11.63 1.90
CA LEU A 147 1.54 -12.99 1.64
C LEU A 147 2.58 -13.99 2.18
N ASN A 148 2.13 -14.93 3.01
CA ASN A 148 2.94 -16.05 3.54
C ASN A 148 4.37 -15.62 3.94
N PRO A 149 4.55 -14.57 4.78
CA PRO A 149 5.86 -13.99 5.00
C PRO A 149 6.79 -14.98 5.71
N ASP A 150 7.92 -15.28 5.10
CA ASP A 150 9.04 -15.99 5.70
C ASP A 150 9.83 -15.11 6.69
N GLY A 151 10.96 -15.61 7.18
CA GLY A 151 11.82 -14.89 8.11
C GLY A 151 12.42 -13.61 7.51
N LEU A 152 12.78 -13.63 6.22
CA LEU A 152 13.35 -12.47 5.50
C LEU A 152 12.27 -11.41 5.28
N ALA A 153 11.09 -11.80 4.76
CA ALA A 153 9.97 -10.90 4.53
C ALA A 153 9.46 -10.25 5.82
N LYS A 154 9.39 -11.01 6.93
CA LYS A 154 9.05 -10.45 8.26
C LYS A 154 10.07 -9.43 8.74
N ASN A 155 11.36 -9.67 8.53
CA ASN A 155 12.40 -8.73 8.91
C ASN A 155 12.39 -7.48 8.04
N PHE A 156 12.14 -7.62 6.73
CA PHE A 156 11.97 -6.52 5.80
C PHE A 156 10.74 -5.67 6.19
N ALA A 157 9.59 -6.28 6.43
CA ALA A 157 8.40 -5.59 6.91
C ALA A 157 8.68 -4.77 8.19
N ARG A 158 9.36 -5.36 9.18
CA ARG A 158 9.72 -4.66 10.42
C ARG A 158 10.62 -3.44 10.22
N SER A 159 11.35 -3.36 9.11
CA SER A 159 12.17 -2.18 8.82
C SER A 159 11.35 -0.95 8.43
N LEU A 160 10.09 -1.12 8.04
CA LEU A 160 9.19 -0.04 7.60
C LEU A 160 8.55 0.75 8.75
N ALA A 161 8.78 0.39 10.01
CA ALA A 161 8.24 1.08 11.20
C ALA A 161 6.71 1.14 11.27
N ILE A 162 6.01 0.21 10.61
CA ILE A 162 4.54 0.11 10.64
C ILE A 162 4.13 -0.86 11.74
N LYS A 163 3.11 -0.48 12.55
CA LYS A 163 2.69 -1.24 13.74
C LYS A 163 2.08 -2.60 13.41
N ASN A 164 1.32 -2.70 12.33
CA ASN A 164 0.55 -3.88 11.97
C ASN A 164 0.87 -4.35 10.56
N ALA A 165 0.98 -5.66 10.40
CA ALA A 165 0.97 -6.34 9.12
C ALA A 165 -0.19 -7.33 9.08
N ARG A 166 -0.82 -7.47 7.92
CA ARG A 166 -1.88 -8.42 7.62
C ARG A 166 -1.32 -9.50 6.70
N GLU A 167 -1.71 -10.73 6.98
CA GLU A 167 -1.41 -11.89 6.13
C GLU A 167 -2.73 -12.34 5.50
N PRO A 168 -3.13 -11.75 4.35
CA PRO A 168 -4.36 -12.13 3.69
C PRO A 168 -4.27 -13.58 3.21
N LYS A 169 -5.41 -14.27 3.14
CA LYS A 169 -5.45 -15.56 2.45
C LYS A 169 -5.16 -15.33 0.96
N THR A 170 -4.39 -16.25 0.39
CA THR A 170 -4.27 -16.36 -1.06
C THR A 170 -5.68 -16.52 -1.63
N SER A 171 -6.23 -15.44 -2.15
CA SER A 171 -7.55 -15.44 -2.79
C SER A 171 -7.37 -15.10 -4.26
N SER A 172 -8.38 -15.41 -5.06
CA SER A 172 -8.43 -15.05 -6.48
C SER A 172 -8.21 -13.55 -6.76
N THR A 173 -8.40 -12.69 -5.78
CA THR A 173 -8.27 -11.23 -5.89
C THR A 173 -6.83 -10.74 -6.06
N PHE A 174 -5.83 -11.53 -5.61
CA PHE A 174 -4.41 -11.14 -5.71
C PHE A 174 -3.67 -11.79 -6.89
N ARG A 175 -4.30 -12.70 -7.63
CA ARG A 175 -3.63 -13.55 -8.65
C ARG A 175 -3.06 -12.83 -9.86
N PHE A 176 -3.35 -11.55 -10.05
CA PHE A 176 -2.97 -10.82 -11.26
C PHE A 176 -2.39 -9.44 -10.96
N CYS A 177 -1.99 -9.18 -9.72
CA CYS A 177 -1.36 -7.92 -9.37
C CYS A 177 0.17 -8.03 -9.40
N LEU A 178 0.83 -6.89 -9.45
CA LEU A 178 2.29 -6.81 -9.43
C LEU A 178 2.91 -7.53 -8.22
N TYR A 179 2.22 -7.52 -7.07
CA TYR A 179 2.69 -8.20 -5.86
C TYR A 179 2.84 -9.72 -6.08
N ASP A 180 1.85 -10.37 -6.73
CA ASP A 180 1.91 -11.80 -7.05
C ASP A 180 3.08 -12.10 -8.00
N GLN A 181 3.28 -11.24 -9.02
CA GLN A 181 4.41 -11.38 -9.94
C GLN A 181 5.74 -11.30 -9.21
N TRP A 182 5.87 -10.42 -8.22
CA TRP A 182 7.08 -10.30 -7.41
C TRP A 182 7.28 -11.52 -6.50
N VAL A 183 6.21 -12.06 -5.92
CA VAL A 183 6.27 -13.29 -5.10
C VAL A 183 6.69 -14.48 -5.95
N ASP A 184 6.15 -14.65 -7.15
CA ASP A 184 6.50 -15.73 -8.09
C ASP A 184 7.97 -15.64 -8.54
N GLN A 185 8.51 -14.42 -8.63
CA GLN A 185 9.92 -14.13 -8.94
C GLN A 185 10.82 -14.16 -7.69
N MET A 186 10.31 -14.56 -6.54
CA MET A 186 11.04 -14.60 -5.24
C MET A 186 11.55 -13.23 -4.79
N ILE A 187 10.93 -12.14 -5.22
CA ILE A 187 11.21 -10.80 -4.73
C ILE A 187 10.55 -10.64 -3.35
N THR A 188 11.34 -10.37 -2.32
CA THR A 188 10.84 -10.11 -0.97
C THR A 188 10.07 -8.79 -0.94
N SER A 189 8.74 -8.85 -0.92
CA SER A 189 7.89 -7.69 -1.17
C SER A 189 6.84 -7.46 -0.08
N VAL A 190 6.38 -6.21 0.00
CA VAL A 190 5.28 -5.77 0.86
C VAL A 190 4.41 -4.75 0.12
N ILE A 191 3.13 -4.72 0.46
CA ILE A 191 2.25 -3.60 0.10
C ILE A 191 2.06 -2.77 1.36
N LEU A 192 2.31 -1.46 1.29
CA LEU A 192 1.99 -0.50 2.33
C LEU A 192 0.70 0.22 1.95
N SER A 193 -0.36 0.02 2.73
CA SER A 193 -1.64 0.72 2.58
C SER A 193 -1.79 1.77 3.67
N ALA A 194 -2.13 3.01 3.30
CA ALA A 194 -2.30 4.11 4.25
C ALA A 194 -3.17 5.24 3.70
N GLY A 195 -4.14 5.68 4.49
CA GLY A 195 -5.07 6.76 4.17
C GLY A 195 -6.15 6.37 3.18
N LYS A 196 -6.93 7.33 2.74
CA LYS A 196 -8.06 7.14 1.81
C LYS A 196 -7.74 7.61 0.40
N PRO A 197 -8.44 7.09 -0.62
CA PRO A 197 -8.28 7.52 -2.00
C PRO A 197 -8.72 8.98 -2.19
N ASN A 198 -8.23 9.61 -3.25
CA ASN A 198 -8.49 11.01 -3.62
C ASN A 198 -8.18 12.02 -2.50
N HIS A 199 -7.33 11.66 -1.56
CA HIS A 199 -6.93 12.53 -0.46
C HIS A 199 -5.42 12.43 -0.21
N LEU A 200 -4.77 13.58 -0.13
CA LEU A 200 -3.38 13.68 0.26
C LEU A 200 -3.28 14.05 1.75
N ASP A 201 -2.90 13.07 2.57
CA ASP A 201 -2.64 13.25 4.00
C ASP A 201 -1.13 13.45 4.22
N ILE A 202 -0.69 14.72 4.19
CA ILE A 202 0.73 15.05 4.35
C ILE A 202 1.27 14.61 5.73
N PRO A 203 0.61 14.89 6.88
CA PRO A 203 1.08 14.41 8.18
C PRO A 203 1.24 12.89 8.23
N LEU A 204 0.31 12.13 7.67
CA LEU A 204 0.40 10.67 7.58
C LEU A 204 1.63 10.24 6.78
N CYS A 205 1.83 10.83 5.60
CA CYS A 205 2.96 10.53 4.74
C CYS A 205 4.31 10.86 5.40
N GLU A 206 4.42 12.02 6.07
CA GLU A 206 5.66 12.41 6.78
C GLU A 206 5.97 11.47 7.95
N ASN A 207 4.97 10.89 8.60
CA ASN A 207 5.15 9.87 9.63
C ASN A 207 5.61 8.52 9.05
N ILE A 208 5.27 8.19 7.81
CA ILE A 208 5.66 6.95 7.12
C ILE A 208 7.06 7.05 6.52
N LEU A 209 7.44 8.21 5.99
CA LEU A 209 8.69 8.43 5.25
C LEU A 209 9.96 7.94 5.98
N PRO A 210 10.16 8.17 7.30
CA PRO A 210 11.32 7.64 8.03
C PRO A 210 11.41 6.11 7.99
N GLY A 211 10.28 5.41 8.01
CA GLY A 211 10.23 3.95 7.88
C GLY A 211 10.67 3.48 6.48
N LEU A 212 10.26 4.18 5.42
CA LEU A 212 10.73 3.91 4.06
C LEU A 212 12.24 4.12 3.94
N ILE A 213 12.79 5.22 4.47
CA ILE A 213 14.25 5.45 4.48
C ILE A 213 14.98 4.36 5.28
N ASN A 214 14.44 3.96 6.42
CA ASN A 214 15.02 2.87 7.21
C ASN A 214 15.00 1.52 6.49
N SER A 215 13.99 1.26 5.66
CA SER A 215 13.93 0.04 4.83
C SER A 215 15.02 0.04 3.73
N LEU A 216 15.39 1.19 3.19
CA LEU A 216 16.52 1.34 2.27
C LEU A 216 17.87 1.06 2.96
N LEU A 217 18.04 1.50 4.22
CA LEU A 217 19.21 1.16 5.03
C LEU A 217 19.24 -0.35 5.35
N TRP A 218 18.11 -0.92 5.72
CA TRP A 218 18.00 -2.32 6.08
C TRP A 218 18.29 -3.25 4.87
N SER A 219 17.78 -2.92 3.69
CA SER A 219 18.03 -3.65 2.44
C SER A 219 19.44 -3.42 1.89
N GLU A 220 20.25 -2.57 2.55
CA GLU A 220 21.62 -2.24 2.16
C GLU A 220 21.75 -1.59 0.76
N VAL A 221 20.70 -0.96 0.26
CA VAL A 221 20.78 -0.14 -0.97
C VAL A 221 21.15 1.31 -0.66
N LEU A 222 20.93 1.73 0.59
CA LEU A 222 21.38 2.98 1.17
C LEU A 222 22.32 2.67 2.35
N GLY A 223 23.32 3.47 2.56
CA GLY A 223 24.23 3.40 3.70
C GLY A 223 24.20 4.68 4.52
N HIS A 224 24.65 4.60 5.78
CA HIS A 224 24.89 5.76 6.63
C HIS A 224 26.11 5.53 7.54
N ASN A 225 26.98 6.54 7.70
CA ASN A 225 28.25 6.41 8.43
C ASN A 225 28.05 6.06 9.93
N GLN A 226 26.97 6.51 10.54
CA GLN A 226 26.73 6.34 11.99
C GLN A 226 25.43 5.60 12.31
N LYS A 227 24.36 5.80 11.49
CA LYS A 227 23.06 5.18 11.74
C LYS A 227 23.05 3.72 11.24
N LYS A 228 22.51 2.84 12.08
CA LYS A 228 22.20 1.46 11.69
C LYS A 228 20.69 1.32 11.45
N PRO A 229 20.26 0.40 10.57
CA PRO A 229 18.83 0.15 10.37
C PRO A 229 18.20 -0.36 11.67
N ILE A 230 17.00 0.14 11.97
CA ILE A 230 16.23 -0.23 13.16
C ILE A 230 15.23 -1.31 12.79
N LYS A 231 15.08 -2.32 13.63
CA LYS A 231 13.99 -3.31 13.55
C LYS A 231 12.90 -2.89 14.53
N TYR A 232 11.72 -2.59 14.00
CA TYR A 232 10.59 -2.19 14.81
C TYR A 232 9.76 -3.41 15.26
N GLN A 233 9.07 -3.26 16.39
CA GLN A 233 8.09 -4.25 16.79
C GLN A 233 6.86 -4.12 15.89
N MET A 234 6.41 -5.27 15.35
CA MET A 234 5.26 -5.34 14.46
C MET A 234 4.39 -6.53 14.82
N LYS A 235 3.09 -6.33 14.82
CA LYS A 235 2.10 -7.42 14.96
C LYS A 235 1.78 -7.96 13.58
N PHE A 236 2.03 -9.24 13.37
CA PHE A 236 1.57 -9.97 12.17
C PHE A 236 0.20 -10.60 12.49
N ASN A 237 -0.81 -10.17 11.77
CA ASN A 237 -2.19 -10.59 11.96
C ASN A 237 -2.56 -11.53 10.82
N ARG A 238 -2.91 -12.79 11.15
CA ARG A 238 -3.47 -13.73 10.18
C ARG A 238 -4.92 -13.36 9.91
N GLN A 239 -5.42 -13.65 8.73
CA GLN A 239 -6.82 -13.37 8.38
C GLN A 239 -7.82 -14.02 9.34
N SER A 240 -7.48 -15.16 9.95
CA SER A 240 -8.33 -15.80 10.99
C SER A 240 -8.54 -14.92 12.24
N ASN A 241 -7.73 -13.89 12.42
CA ASN A 241 -7.82 -12.91 13.52
C ASN A 241 -8.42 -11.59 13.07
N GLU A 242 -8.86 -11.49 11.81
CA GLU A 242 -9.55 -10.31 11.30
C GLU A 242 -11.06 -10.45 11.53
N GLU A 243 -11.70 -9.37 11.94
CA GLU A 243 -13.14 -9.25 12.01
C GLU A 243 -13.59 -8.25 10.95
N PHE A 244 -14.49 -8.69 10.10
CA PHE A 244 -15.15 -7.85 9.11
C PHE A 244 -16.50 -7.45 9.65
N VAL A 245 -16.65 -6.16 9.94
CA VAL A 245 -17.91 -5.59 10.44
C VAL A 245 -18.74 -5.15 9.26
N THR A 246 -19.89 -5.76 9.06
CA THR A 246 -20.81 -5.47 7.96
C THR A 246 -22.12 -4.91 8.46
N SER A 247 -22.85 -4.22 7.60
CA SER A 247 -24.20 -3.69 7.86
C SER A 247 -25.29 -4.77 7.68
N HIS A 248 -26.39 -4.66 8.42
CA HIS A 248 -27.62 -5.41 8.15
C HIS A 248 -28.71 -4.51 7.54
N ALA A 249 -28.54 -3.19 7.59
CA ALA A 249 -29.43 -2.19 7.01
C ALA A 249 -28.72 -1.38 5.91
N GLY A 250 -29.49 -0.79 5.01
CA GLY A 250 -29.00 0.24 4.06
C GLY A 250 -29.32 1.63 4.59
N GLY A 251 -28.45 2.62 4.32
CA GLY A 251 -28.62 3.99 4.78
C GLY A 251 -27.34 4.79 4.79
N PHE A 252 -27.23 5.80 5.65
CA PHE A 252 -25.97 6.50 5.91
C PHE A 252 -25.25 5.86 7.09
N PHE A 253 -24.00 5.44 6.87
CA PHE A 253 -23.11 5.04 7.95
C PHE A 253 -22.43 6.25 8.57
N ILE A 254 -22.62 6.41 9.89
CA ILE A 254 -22.03 7.45 10.72
C ILE A 254 -21.08 6.80 11.72
N PRO A 255 -19.75 6.83 11.47
CA PRO A 255 -18.77 6.26 12.40
C PRO A 255 -18.68 7.09 13.69
N THR A 256 -18.52 6.43 14.83
CA THR A 256 -18.32 7.04 16.16
C THR A 256 -16.92 6.78 16.73
N VAL A 257 -16.11 6.01 16.04
CA VAL A 257 -14.74 5.65 16.43
C VAL A 257 -13.72 6.28 15.48
N LYS A 258 -12.50 6.45 15.98
CA LYS A 258 -11.40 6.98 15.17
C LYS A 258 -10.62 5.81 14.54
N LEU A 259 -10.34 5.93 13.24
CA LEU A 259 -9.45 5.01 12.54
C LEU A 259 -8.09 4.90 13.28
N GLY A 260 -7.54 3.68 13.36
CA GLY A 260 -6.27 3.44 14.05
C GLY A 260 -6.38 3.34 15.58
N SER A 261 -7.60 3.34 16.14
CA SER A 261 -7.82 3.14 17.59
C SER A 261 -7.99 1.66 17.95
N GLU A 262 -7.75 1.33 19.21
CA GLU A 262 -8.18 0.04 19.79
C GLU A 262 -9.67 0.13 20.13
N VAL A 263 -10.40 -0.93 19.80
CA VAL A 263 -11.84 -1.08 20.03
C VAL A 263 -12.07 -2.28 20.93
N THR A 264 -13.03 -2.18 21.87
CA THR A 264 -13.40 -3.28 22.75
C THR A 264 -14.69 -3.96 22.31
N LYS A 265 -14.86 -5.24 22.66
CA LYS A 265 -16.09 -5.98 22.39
C LYS A 265 -17.29 -5.24 22.96
N GLY A 266 -18.36 -5.09 22.17
CA GLY A 266 -19.58 -4.36 22.52
C GLY A 266 -19.48 -2.84 22.36
N GLN A 267 -18.31 -2.29 22.05
CA GLN A 267 -18.17 -0.85 21.77
C GLN A 267 -18.89 -0.48 20.48
N LYS A 268 -19.65 0.63 20.49
CA LYS A 268 -20.30 1.18 19.29
C LYS A 268 -19.21 1.70 18.34
N ILE A 269 -19.20 1.18 17.11
CA ILE A 269 -18.31 1.61 16.02
C ILE A 269 -18.96 2.74 15.24
N GLY A 270 -20.28 2.68 15.08
CA GLY A 270 -21.07 3.68 14.36
C GLY A 270 -22.52 3.32 14.37
N GLU A 271 -23.29 3.97 13.52
CA GLU A 271 -24.70 3.68 13.28
C GLU A 271 -25.06 3.85 11.83
N ILE A 272 -26.10 3.16 11.40
CA ILE A 272 -26.74 3.38 10.11
C ILE A 272 -28.05 4.13 10.38
N VAL A 273 -28.24 5.23 9.70
CA VAL A 273 -29.44 6.06 9.79
C VAL A 273 -30.19 6.09 8.45
N ASP A 274 -31.50 6.22 8.55
CA ASP A 274 -32.35 6.43 7.38
C ASP A 274 -32.03 7.77 6.71
N ILE A 275 -31.87 7.77 5.39
CA ILE A 275 -31.44 8.95 4.63
C ILE A 275 -32.47 10.09 4.57
N HIS A 276 -33.74 9.80 4.85
CA HIS A 276 -34.83 10.77 4.78
C HIS A 276 -35.22 11.31 6.16
N SER A 277 -35.26 10.43 7.15
CA SER A 277 -35.75 10.78 8.49
C SER A 277 -34.63 10.96 9.53
N ASN A 278 -33.40 10.57 9.21
CA ASN A 278 -32.28 10.50 10.13
C ASN A 278 -32.56 9.64 11.39
N THR A 279 -33.49 8.72 11.29
CA THR A 279 -33.75 7.75 12.37
C THR A 279 -32.73 6.63 12.34
N THR A 280 -32.23 6.20 13.50
CA THR A 280 -31.27 5.09 13.59
C THR A 280 -31.96 3.79 13.18
N LEU A 281 -31.45 3.16 12.11
CA LEU A 281 -31.90 1.85 11.64
C LEU A 281 -31.11 0.71 12.29
N GLU A 282 -29.81 0.92 12.54
CA GLU A 282 -28.91 -0.07 13.12
C GLU A 282 -27.81 0.59 13.94
N SER A 283 -27.50 0.04 15.12
CA SER A 283 -26.30 0.37 15.89
C SER A 283 -25.22 -0.68 15.64
N ILE A 284 -24.09 -0.25 15.09
CA ILE A 284 -22.97 -1.13 14.75
C ILE A 284 -22.06 -1.29 15.96
N LEU A 285 -21.98 -2.52 16.48
CA LEU A 285 -21.18 -2.87 17.65
C LEU A 285 -20.03 -3.80 17.25
N SER A 286 -18.87 -3.63 17.89
CA SER A 286 -17.77 -4.57 17.73
C SER A 286 -18.07 -5.91 18.37
N SER A 287 -17.86 -7.02 17.67
CA SER A 287 -18.02 -8.37 18.22
C SER A 287 -16.78 -8.85 18.98
N SER A 288 -15.64 -8.19 18.84
CA SER A 288 -14.36 -8.55 19.47
C SER A 288 -13.55 -7.33 19.92
N ASN A 289 -12.46 -7.59 20.64
CA ASN A 289 -11.42 -6.58 20.89
C ASN A 289 -10.45 -6.55 19.71
N GLY A 290 -10.09 -5.37 19.20
CA GLY A 290 -9.16 -5.28 18.08
C GLY A 290 -8.70 -3.86 17.77
N TYR A 291 -7.74 -3.78 16.86
CA TYR A 291 -7.26 -2.53 16.29
C TYR A 291 -8.03 -2.23 15.01
N LEU A 292 -8.63 -1.06 14.90
CA LEU A 292 -9.42 -0.62 13.75
C LEU A 292 -8.46 -0.23 12.60
N VAL A 293 -8.26 -1.16 11.66
CA VAL A 293 -7.30 -0.97 10.57
C VAL A 293 -7.92 -0.33 9.33
N THR A 294 -9.19 -0.63 9.05
CA THR A 294 -9.95 -0.08 7.91
C THR A 294 -11.29 0.44 8.42
N LEU A 295 -11.69 1.62 7.95
CA LEU A 295 -12.97 2.22 8.28
C LEU A 295 -13.60 2.81 7.01
N ARG A 296 -14.89 2.52 6.78
CA ARG A 296 -15.63 3.11 5.67
C ARG A 296 -15.77 4.62 5.89
N HIS A 297 -15.35 5.40 4.90
CA HIS A 297 -15.52 6.86 4.89
C HIS A 297 -16.67 7.32 3.98
N HIS A 298 -17.05 6.48 2.97
CA HIS A 298 -18.19 6.79 2.12
C HIS A 298 -19.49 6.48 2.86
N PRO A 299 -20.36 7.49 3.05
CA PRO A 299 -21.51 7.35 3.97
C PRO A 299 -22.60 6.42 3.43
N MET A 300 -22.82 6.36 2.11
CA MET A 300 -23.86 5.49 1.51
C MET A 300 -23.49 4.02 1.65
N VAL A 301 -24.42 3.24 2.19
CA VAL A 301 -24.20 1.82 2.47
C VAL A 301 -25.41 1.01 2.04
N TYR A 302 -25.18 -0.08 1.34
CA TYR A 302 -26.16 -1.13 1.12
C TYR A 302 -26.07 -2.20 2.21
N GLN A 303 -27.13 -2.99 2.37
CA GLN A 303 -27.11 -4.15 3.24
C GLN A 303 -25.95 -5.10 2.89
N SER A 304 -25.29 -5.64 3.91
CA SER A 304 -24.15 -6.57 3.84
C SER A 304 -22.83 -5.96 3.36
N GLU A 305 -22.75 -4.65 3.17
CA GLU A 305 -21.49 -4.01 2.85
C GLU A 305 -20.57 -3.89 4.08
N LEU A 306 -19.27 -3.92 3.80
CA LEU A 306 -18.23 -3.75 4.81
C LEU A 306 -18.23 -2.32 5.37
N LEU A 307 -18.18 -2.20 6.68
CA LEU A 307 -18.08 -0.92 7.40
C LEU A 307 -16.71 -0.71 8.04
N ALA A 308 -16.13 -1.77 8.56
CA ALA A 308 -14.84 -1.71 9.25
C ALA A 308 -14.13 -3.06 9.25
N THR A 309 -12.79 -3.01 9.34
CA THR A 309 -11.96 -4.21 9.59
C THR A 309 -11.19 -4.01 10.89
N LEU A 310 -11.31 -4.99 11.79
CA LEU A 310 -10.59 -5.03 13.06
C LEU A 310 -9.53 -6.12 13.03
N LEU A 311 -8.33 -5.80 13.50
CA LEU A 311 -7.26 -6.75 13.75
C LEU A 311 -7.35 -7.19 15.21
N GLY A 312 -7.92 -8.36 15.45
CA GLY A 312 -8.18 -8.90 16.77
C GLY A 312 -6.95 -9.55 17.41
N LYS A 313 -7.09 -9.93 18.70
CA LYS A 313 -6.18 -10.88 19.32
C LYS A 313 -6.53 -12.30 18.83
N PRO A 314 -5.54 -13.22 18.73
CA PRO A 314 -5.81 -14.61 18.35
C PRO A 314 -6.93 -15.19 19.22
N LYS A 315 -7.92 -15.82 18.59
CA LYS A 315 -9.10 -16.40 19.28
C LYS A 315 -8.75 -17.63 20.13
N PHE A 316 -7.50 -18.13 20.07
CA PHE A 316 -7.07 -19.26 20.88
C PHE A 316 -6.09 -18.80 21.96
N PRO A 317 -6.36 -19.07 23.25
CA PRO A 317 -5.36 -18.95 24.28
C PRO A 317 -4.21 -19.91 23.92
N PHE A 318 -2.99 -19.42 24.00
CA PHE A 318 -1.82 -20.30 23.99
C PHE A 318 -2.02 -21.35 25.08
N TRP A 319 -2.26 -22.58 24.66
CA TRP A 319 -2.15 -23.71 25.57
C TRP A 319 -0.65 -23.94 25.80
N PRO A 320 -0.12 -23.78 27.01
CA PRO A 320 1.27 -24.10 27.25
C PRO A 320 1.42 -25.61 27.01
N ILE A 321 2.21 -25.96 26.01
CA ILE A 321 2.70 -27.33 25.85
C ILE A 321 3.57 -27.59 27.07
N LYS A 322 3.12 -28.51 27.93
CA LYS A 322 3.90 -29.03 29.07
C LYS A 322 5.05 -29.89 28.56
#